data_237be1a706a52b2e18fba68a44ae645d
#
_entry.id   237be1a706a52b2e18fba68a44ae645d
#
_cell.length_a   1.000
_cell.length_b   1.000
_cell.length_c   1.000
_cell.angle_alpha   90.00
_cell.angle_beta   90.00
_cell.angle_gamma   90.00
#
_symmetry.space_group_name_H-M   'P 1'
#
loop_
_entity.id
_entity.type
_entity.pdbx_description
1 polymer ?
#
loop_
_entity_poly.entity_id
_entity_poly.type
_entity_poly.pdbx_seq_one_letter_code
_entity_poly.pdbx_strand_id
1 'polypeptide(L)'
;MKDSILQILKEMKKEGRLCAYEVRDTYTEGWEFYFVRHRLDQNRVKEVEHIHVAVYTALEDGASIGRAEGEIAPTLTPEEIRTELEKLLSYASYVKNPYFTLNSPGKTVDKPIGEVEDADPKTDLSEVAKDFLTLMQDLPETANEDVNSYEIFVNRNKVHFLNSEGIDVTDDSFDSSLEVILNARKEGHEIELYRMYHSGTCDSAYLKAELTKALQAGKDKLSAVQTPALPACDLVLSGENAAEVLNYFISRSTTDLRYMKYSDWQIGGEVGSPALSLTALRYLPNSSKNCHFDAEGALRRDQVIIENGILKTSLGHRQFSQYLKEENTFLPGNYRIDGGTAGEEELRAGEYLEVLDFSDFQVSPMNGDIAGEIRLGYWHHDGKVIPVSGGSVGGTMRDLAASMLMTKERVRINHLEIPACIRLSGIQVAAAGNAAEEERK
;
A
#
# COMPACT_ATOMS: atom_id res chain seq x y z
N MET A 1 -7.47 7.20 30.52
CA MET A 1 -7.93 8.25 29.60
C MET A 1 -9.02 7.77 28.67
N LYS A 2 -8.86 6.69 27.93
CA LYS A 2 -9.91 6.10 27.05
C LYS A 2 -11.27 5.97 27.75
N ASP A 3 -11.30 5.55 29.02
CA ASP A 3 -12.54 5.47 29.80
C ASP A 3 -13.23 6.83 29.98
N SER A 4 -12.45 7.91 30.16
CA SER A 4 -13.01 9.26 30.26
C SER A 4 -13.61 9.73 28.93
N ILE A 5 -12.93 9.45 27.79
CA ILE A 5 -13.45 9.74 26.44
C ILE A 5 -14.77 9.01 26.24
N LEU A 6 -14.81 7.69 26.53
CA LEU A 6 -15.99 6.86 26.37
C LEU A 6 -17.14 7.29 27.26
N GLN A 7 -16.86 7.69 28.51
CA GLN A 7 -17.87 8.21 29.42
C GLN A 7 -18.51 9.47 28.83
N ILE A 8 -17.69 10.44 28.39
CA ILE A 8 -18.19 11.70 27.84
C ILE A 8 -18.99 11.46 26.56
N LEU A 9 -18.51 10.59 25.64
CA LEU A 9 -19.24 10.23 24.42
C LEU A 9 -20.59 9.57 24.71
N LYS A 10 -20.65 8.67 25.70
CA LYS A 10 -21.91 8.04 26.14
C LYS A 10 -22.89 9.06 26.73
N GLU A 11 -22.40 10.02 27.54
CA GLU A 11 -23.20 11.11 28.06
C GLU A 11 -23.76 11.99 26.94
N MET A 12 -22.92 12.43 25.99
CA MET A 12 -23.34 13.24 24.84
C MET A 12 -24.34 12.51 23.95
N LYS A 13 -24.19 11.18 23.75
CA LYS A 13 -25.17 10.35 23.02
C LYS A 13 -26.50 10.29 23.74
N LYS A 14 -26.48 10.12 25.07
CA LYS A 14 -27.70 10.09 25.91
C LYS A 14 -28.42 11.44 25.92
N GLU A 15 -27.68 12.54 25.85
CA GLU A 15 -28.21 13.92 25.75
C GLU A 15 -28.74 14.24 24.35
N GLY A 16 -28.57 13.34 23.36
CA GLY A 16 -29.00 13.54 21.98
C GLY A 16 -28.12 14.53 21.18
N ARG A 17 -26.95 14.86 21.68
CA ARG A 17 -26.00 15.78 21.02
C ARG A 17 -25.25 15.14 19.86
N LEU A 18 -25.07 13.82 19.90
CA LEU A 18 -24.55 12.99 18.81
C LEU A 18 -25.40 11.74 18.64
N CYS A 19 -25.44 11.18 17.44
CA CYS A 19 -26.18 9.96 17.13
C CYS A 19 -25.31 8.70 17.19
N ALA A 20 -24.03 8.82 16.84
CA ALA A 20 -23.07 7.71 16.88
C ALA A 20 -21.64 8.22 17.11
N TYR A 21 -20.75 7.31 17.50
CA TYR A 21 -19.32 7.57 17.62
C TYR A 21 -18.49 6.31 17.33
N GLU A 22 -17.24 6.51 16.97
CA GLU A 22 -16.18 5.51 16.86
C GLU A 22 -14.94 5.97 17.61
N VAL A 23 -14.24 5.05 18.24
CA VAL A 23 -12.96 5.30 18.91
C VAL A 23 -11.96 4.25 18.47
N ARG A 24 -10.82 4.70 17.97
CA ARG A 24 -9.68 3.86 17.63
C ARG A 24 -8.49 4.28 18.47
N ASP A 25 -8.07 3.42 19.36
CA ASP A 25 -6.90 3.59 20.20
C ASP A 25 -5.77 2.71 19.66
N THR A 26 -4.66 3.30 19.29
CA THR A 26 -3.49 2.61 18.75
C THR A 26 -2.29 2.90 19.64
N TYR A 27 -1.80 1.87 20.31
CA TYR A 27 -0.55 1.92 21.05
C TYR A 27 0.55 1.28 20.21
N THR A 28 1.61 2.05 19.92
CA THR A 28 2.77 1.60 19.16
C THR A 28 3.99 1.55 20.07
N GLU A 29 4.61 0.38 20.19
CA GLU A 29 5.95 0.19 20.74
C GLU A 29 6.90 -0.13 19.59
N GLY A 30 8.12 0.45 19.60
CA GLY A 30 9.01 0.28 18.47
C GLY A 30 10.45 0.70 18.74
N TRP A 31 11.30 0.33 17.81
CA TRP A 31 12.69 0.73 17.77
C TRP A 31 13.03 1.28 16.39
N GLU A 32 13.84 2.33 16.39
CA GLU A 32 14.32 3.01 15.20
C GLU A 32 15.85 3.06 15.27
N PHE A 33 16.50 2.66 14.18
CA PHE A 33 17.97 2.64 14.08
C PHE A 33 18.38 3.38 12.82
N TYR A 34 19.35 4.28 12.96
CA TYR A 34 19.90 5.10 11.88
C TYR A 34 21.40 4.79 11.76
N PHE A 35 21.83 4.39 10.59
CA PHE A 35 23.21 4.02 10.30
C PHE A 35 23.79 4.89 9.18
N VAL A 36 25.03 5.29 9.37
CA VAL A 36 25.90 5.83 8.33
C VAL A 36 26.95 4.77 8.03
N ARG A 37 26.92 4.20 6.85
CA ARG A 37 27.59 2.95 6.49
C ARG A 37 27.19 1.85 7.50
N HIS A 38 28.16 1.12 8.07
CA HIS A 38 27.88 0.10 9.10
C HIS A 38 27.99 0.64 10.53
N ARG A 39 28.06 1.96 10.71
CA ARG A 39 28.18 2.59 12.03
C ARG A 39 26.84 3.13 12.49
N LEU A 40 26.39 2.67 13.66
CA LEU A 40 25.20 3.23 14.30
C LEU A 40 25.46 4.71 14.65
N ASP A 41 24.64 5.60 14.07
CA ASP A 41 24.65 7.03 14.34
C ASP A 41 23.64 7.37 15.44
N GLN A 42 22.42 6.88 15.32
CA GLN A 42 21.34 7.14 16.25
C GLN A 42 20.43 5.91 16.44
N ASN A 43 19.90 5.75 17.64
CA ASN A 43 18.77 4.86 17.89
C ASN A 43 17.72 5.56 18.76
N ARG A 44 16.47 5.15 18.59
CA ARG A 44 15.35 5.64 19.39
C ARG A 44 14.46 4.49 19.81
N VAL A 45 13.86 4.63 20.98
CA VAL A 45 12.74 3.81 21.46
C VAL A 45 11.47 4.61 21.24
N LYS A 46 10.45 3.96 20.74
CA LYS A 46 9.14 4.54 20.47
C LYS A 46 8.10 3.87 21.35
N GLU A 47 7.39 4.67 22.12
CA GLU A 47 6.20 4.28 22.87
C GLU A 47 5.20 5.42 22.71
N VAL A 48 4.18 5.21 21.88
CA VAL A 48 3.23 6.26 21.50
C VAL A 48 1.80 5.71 21.51
N GLU A 49 0.87 6.48 22.07
CA GLU A 49 -0.57 6.20 22.04
C GLU A 49 -1.27 7.29 21.22
N HIS A 50 -2.06 6.86 20.24
CA HIS A 50 -2.90 7.72 19.42
C HIS A 50 -4.36 7.31 19.56
N ILE A 51 -5.20 8.22 20.06
CA ILE A 51 -6.63 7.99 20.24
C ILE A 51 -7.40 8.84 19.22
N HIS A 52 -7.89 8.21 18.16
CA HIS A 52 -8.74 8.83 17.16
C HIS A 52 -10.21 8.65 17.53
N VAL A 53 -10.97 9.74 17.46
CA VAL A 53 -12.41 9.74 17.72
C VAL A 53 -13.15 10.30 16.52
N ALA A 54 -14.13 9.56 16.02
CA ALA A 54 -15.11 10.06 15.05
C ALA A 54 -16.46 10.25 15.74
N VAL A 55 -17.09 11.40 15.52
CA VAL A 55 -18.42 11.74 16.02
C VAL A 55 -19.39 11.95 14.87
N TYR A 56 -20.64 11.54 15.08
CA TYR A 56 -21.69 11.61 14.09
C TYR A 56 -22.89 12.36 14.66
N THR A 57 -23.47 13.26 13.86
CA THR A 57 -24.67 14.00 14.22
C THR A 57 -25.74 13.87 13.16
N ALA A 58 -26.99 13.61 13.57
CA ALA A 58 -28.12 13.63 12.66
C ALA A 58 -28.42 15.09 12.30
N LEU A 59 -28.65 15.37 11.04
CA LEU A 59 -29.01 16.72 10.57
C LEU A 59 -30.54 16.89 10.59
N GLU A 60 -31.00 18.16 10.64
CA GLU A 60 -32.41 18.53 10.76
C GLU A 60 -33.32 17.99 9.65
N ASP A 61 -32.73 17.66 8.48
CA ASP A 61 -33.49 17.13 7.35
C ASP A 61 -33.90 15.65 7.53
N GLY A 62 -33.41 14.98 8.57
CA GLY A 62 -33.68 13.58 8.88
C GLY A 62 -33.17 12.56 7.86
N ALA A 63 -32.50 13.02 6.77
CA ALA A 63 -31.99 12.21 5.68
C ALA A 63 -30.46 12.27 5.56
N SER A 64 -29.83 13.13 6.33
CA SER A 64 -28.40 13.37 6.30
C SER A 64 -27.73 13.16 7.63
N ILE A 65 -26.43 12.82 7.59
CA ILE A 65 -25.57 12.64 8.74
C ILE A 65 -24.28 13.42 8.56
N GLY A 66 -23.92 14.18 9.60
CA GLY A 66 -22.63 14.85 9.69
C GLY A 66 -21.59 13.95 10.33
N ARG A 67 -20.33 14.05 9.91
CA ARG A 67 -19.19 13.31 10.48
C ARG A 67 -18.00 14.25 10.63
N ALA A 68 -17.34 14.19 11.77
CA ALA A 68 -16.01 14.75 11.95
C ALA A 68 -15.18 13.80 12.80
N GLU A 69 -13.88 13.81 12.56
CA GLU A 69 -12.91 13.01 13.30
C GLU A 69 -11.72 13.85 13.72
N GLY A 70 -11.05 13.42 14.79
CA GLY A 70 -9.83 14.05 15.29
C GLY A 70 -9.12 13.16 16.29
N GLU A 71 -7.88 13.49 16.52
CA GLU A 71 -7.06 12.86 17.54
C GLU A 71 -7.26 13.57 18.88
N ILE A 72 -7.44 12.79 19.94
CA ILE A 72 -7.53 13.27 21.33
C ILE A 72 -6.21 12.92 22.02
N ALA A 73 -5.43 13.94 22.33
CA ALA A 73 -4.13 13.73 22.96
C ALA A 73 -4.27 13.05 24.34
N PRO A 74 -3.45 12.01 24.64
CA PRO A 74 -3.58 11.23 25.86
C PRO A 74 -3.22 11.99 27.15
N THR A 75 -2.83 13.24 27.08
CA THR A 75 -2.49 14.09 28.23
C THR A 75 -3.59 15.05 28.68
N LEU A 76 -4.72 15.08 27.95
CA LEU A 76 -5.82 16.02 28.22
C LEU A 76 -6.62 15.65 29.48
N THR A 77 -7.06 16.68 30.20
CA THR A 77 -8.01 16.54 31.29
C THR A 77 -9.43 16.23 30.77
N PRO A 78 -10.34 15.68 31.59
CA PRO A 78 -11.72 15.44 31.16
C PRO A 78 -12.44 16.69 30.62
N GLU A 79 -12.20 17.88 31.15
CA GLU A 79 -12.76 19.13 30.64
C GLU A 79 -12.21 19.49 29.25
N GLU A 80 -10.91 19.31 29.03
CA GLU A 80 -10.29 19.53 27.73
C GLU A 80 -10.76 18.49 26.70
N ILE A 81 -10.88 17.22 27.08
CA ILE A 81 -11.48 16.16 26.23
C ILE A 81 -12.89 16.57 25.80
N ARG A 82 -13.73 17.00 26.74
CA ARG A 82 -15.10 17.46 26.44
C ARG A 82 -15.07 18.62 25.44
N THR A 83 -14.17 19.58 25.62
CA THR A 83 -14.01 20.74 24.73
C THR A 83 -13.62 20.31 23.32
N GLU A 84 -12.68 19.36 23.16
CA GLU A 84 -12.29 18.86 21.85
C GLU A 84 -13.43 18.07 21.18
N LEU A 85 -14.17 17.25 21.92
CA LEU A 85 -15.34 16.54 21.39
C LEU A 85 -16.46 17.49 20.96
N GLU A 86 -16.66 18.60 21.66
CA GLU A 86 -17.62 19.65 21.29
C GLU A 86 -17.22 20.37 20.01
N LYS A 87 -15.93 20.61 19.79
CA LYS A 87 -15.41 21.13 18.52
C LYS A 87 -15.67 20.15 17.38
N LEU A 88 -15.39 18.86 17.57
CA LEU A 88 -15.66 17.85 16.56
C LEU A 88 -17.16 17.80 16.22
N LEU A 89 -18.04 17.86 17.21
CA LEU A 89 -19.50 17.93 16.98
C LEU A 89 -19.89 19.18 16.17
N SER A 90 -19.29 20.32 16.49
CA SER A 90 -19.50 21.55 15.71
C SER A 90 -19.07 21.35 14.26
N TYR A 91 -17.90 20.76 14.01
CA TYR A 91 -17.42 20.48 12.65
C TYR A 91 -18.33 19.49 11.91
N ALA A 92 -18.77 18.41 12.59
CA ALA A 92 -19.70 17.45 12.03
C ALA A 92 -20.99 18.09 11.53
N SER A 93 -21.49 19.14 12.21
CA SER A 93 -22.73 19.82 11.83
C SER A 93 -22.65 20.55 10.48
N TYR A 94 -21.46 20.88 10.00
CA TYR A 94 -21.23 21.51 8.69
C TYR A 94 -21.03 20.50 7.55
N VAL A 95 -20.85 19.20 7.87
CA VAL A 95 -20.65 18.14 6.87
C VAL A 95 -21.99 17.47 6.59
N LYS A 96 -22.41 17.46 5.33
CA LYS A 96 -23.67 16.86 4.92
C LYS A 96 -23.46 15.66 4.03
N ASN A 97 -23.61 14.46 4.59
CA ASN A 97 -23.58 13.20 3.86
C ASN A 97 -24.98 12.57 3.84
N PRO A 98 -25.40 11.83 2.80
CA PRO A 98 -26.56 10.97 2.89
C PRO A 98 -26.43 10.04 4.12
N TYR A 99 -27.55 9.72 4.76
CA TYR A 99 -27.54 8.91 5.97
C TYR A 99 -26.97 7.50 5.69
N PHE A 100 -26.12 7.03 6.60
CA PHE A 100 -25.62 5.65 6.63
C PHE A 100 -25.49 5.17 8.09
N THR A 101 -25.36 3.86 8.28
CA THR A 101 -25.23 3.23 9.60
C THR A 101 -23.85 2.65 9.80
N LEU A 102 -23.32 2.71 11.01
CA LEU A 102 -22.07 2.07 11.39
C LEU A 102 -22.21 0.54 11.41
N ASN A 103 -21.07 -0.14 11.45
CA ASN A 103 -21.03 -1.58 11.68
C ASN A 103 -21.60 -1.93 13.07
N SER A 104 -22.30 -3.05 13.15
CA SER A 104 -22.89 -3.56 14.40
C SER A 104 -22.81 -5.08 14.47
N PRO A 105 -22.66 -5.66 15.69
CA PRO A 105 -22.58 -7.10 15.89
C PRO A 105 -23.83 -7.83 15.39
N GLY A 106 -23.62 -8.96 14.72
CA GLY A 106 -24.71 -9.85 14.26
C GLY A 106 -25.58 -9.28 13.13
N LYS A 107 -25.33 -8.03 12.69
CA LYS A 107 -26.03 -7.41 11.55
C LYS A 107 -25.10 -7.21 10.37
N THR A 108 -23.92 -6.69 10.63
CA THR A 108 -22.92 -6.34 9.59
C THR A 108 -21.58 -7.02 9.82
N VAL A 109 -21.34 -7.55 11.03
CA VAL A 109 -20.11 -8.22 11.44
C VAL A 109 -20.42 -9.44 12.28
N ASP A 110 -19.79 -10.59 11.99
CA ASP A 110 -20.14 -11.88 12.60
C ASP A 110 -19.68 -12.01 14.07
N LYS A 111 -18.48 -11.61 14.44
CA LYS A 111 -17.95 -11.73 15.81
C LYS A 111 -17.07 -10.53 16.16
N PRO A 112 -17.65 -9.40 16.53
CA PRO A 112 -16.86 -8.18 16.65
C PRO A 112 -16.50 -7.78 18.09
N ILE A 113 -16.63 -8.66 19.07
CA ILE A 113 -16.42 -8.36 20.48
C ILE A 113 -15.27 -9.19 21.03
N GLY A 114 -14.29 -8.53 21.66
CA GLY A 114 -13.17 -9.13 22.35
C GLY A 114 -11.88 -9.20 21.55
N GLU A 115 -10.91 -9.94 22.07
CA GLU A 115 -9.65 -10.20 21.39
C GLU A 115 -9.86 -11.18 20.24
N VAL A 116 -9.22 -10.89 19.09
CA VAL A 116 -9.20 -11.82 17.97
C VAL A 116 -8.00 -12.75 18.16
N GLU A 117 -8.26 -14.05 18.17
CA GLU A 117 -7.19 -15.06 18.28
C GLU A 117 -6.27 -14.95 17.05
N ASP A 118 -4.99 -14.72 17.32
CA ASP A 118 -3.99 -14.49 16.31
C ASP A 118 -3.47 -15.81 15.72
N ALA A 119 -3.35 -15.85 14.41
CA ALA A 119 -2.70 -16.95 13.71
C ALA A 119 -1.17 -16.79 13.64
N ASP A 120 -0.63 -15.60 13.96
CA ASP A 120 0.80 -15.34 13.93
C ASP A 120 1.47 -15.71 15.27
N PRO A 121 2.63 -16.35 15.23
CA PRO A 121 3.40 -16.58 16.44
C PRO A 121 3.80 -15.25 17.07
N LYS A 122 3.69 -15.15 18.38
CA LYS A 122 4.15 -13.97 19.14
C LYS A 122 5.66 -13.83 18.96
N THR A 123 6.05 -12.91 18.10
CA THR A 123 7.45 -12.59 17.83
C THR A 123 7.91 -11.49 18.78
N ASP A 124 9.13 -11.62 19.31
CA ASP A 124 9.74 -10.57 20.11
C ASP A 124 10.26 -9.46 19.20
N LEU A 125 9.94 -8.21 19.53
CA LEU A 125 10.38 -7.03 18.78
C LEU A 125 11.92 -6.95 18.66
N SER A 126 12.64 -7.39 19.71
CA SER A 126 14.09 -7.42 19.72
C SER A 126 14.70 -8.45 18.75
N GLU A 127 14.02 -9.57 18.53
CA GLU A 127 14.43 -10.57 17.53
C GLU A 127 14.27 -10.03 16.13
N VAL A 128 13.13 -9.37 15.83
CA VAL A 128 12.91 -8.73 14.52
C VAL A 128 13.98 -7.68 14.24
N ALA A 129 14.28 -6.82 15.21
CA ALA A 129 15.33 -5.81 15.06
C ALA A 129 16.71 -6.44 14.82
N LYS A 130 17.04 -7.50 15.54
CA LYS A 130 18.30 -8.23 15.40
C LYS A 130 18.46 -8.86 14.01
N ASP A 131 17.37 -9.39 13.44
CA ASP A 131 17.40 -10.00 12.12
C ASP A 131 17.72 -8.96 11.04
N PHE A 132 17.10 -7.77 11.09
CA PHE A 132 17.45 -6.65 10.21
C PHE A 132 18.91 -6.21 10.38
N LEU A 133 19.36 -6.03 11.63
CA LEU A 133 20.74 -5.63 11.92
C LEU A 133 21.76 -6.66 11.42
N THR A 134 21.47 -7.94 11.56
CA THR A 134 22.34 -9.03 11.07
C THR A 134 22.39 -9.03 9.55
N LEU A 135 21.24 -8.87 8.87
CA LEU A 135 21.17 -8.78 7.42
C LEU A 135 22.05 -7.65 6.88
N MET A 136 21.96 -6.46 7.48
CA MET A 136 22.68 -5.28 6.99
C MET A 136 24.20 -5.36 7.22
N GLN A 137 24.65 -6.08 8.25
CA GLN A 137 26.08 -6.31 8.48
C GLN A 137 26.74 -7.22 7.44
N ASP A 138 25.97 -8.06 6.76
CA ASP A 138 26.42 -8.98 5.73
C ASP A 138 26.59 -8.33 4.35
N LEU A 139 26.18 -7.05 4.17
CA LEU A 139 26.29 -6.37 2.90
C LEU A 139 27.73 -5.95 2.59
N PRO A 140 28.12 -5.93 1.30
CA PRO A 140 29.49 -5.62 0.90
C PRO A 140 29.87 -4.18 1.20
N GLU A 141 31.13 -3.98 1.59
CA GLU A 141 31.81 -2.69 1.69
C GLU A 141 33.10 -2.76 0.87
N THR A 142 33.04 -2.33 -0.39
CA THR A 142 34.18 -2.33 -1.31
C THR A 142 34.43 -0.95 -1.91
N ALA A 143 35.52 -0.77 -2.65
CA ALA A 143 35.81 0.47 -3.37
C ALA A 143 34.75 0.81 -4.44
N ASN A 144 34.09 -0.19 -5.00
CA ASN A 144 33.16 -0.03 -6.13
C ASN A 144 31.68 -0.07 -5.70
N GLU A 145 31.39 -0.57 -4.53
CA GLU A 145 30.03 -0.66 -3.99
C GLU A 145 30.04 -0.67 -2.48
N ASP A 146 29.16 0.03 -1.87
CA ASP A 146 28.91 0.01 -0.43
C ASP A 146 27.50 0.43 -0.07
N VAL A 147 27.18 0.31 1.21
CA VAL A 147 26.00 0.91 1.81
C VAL A 147 26.36 2.31 2.30
N ASN A 148 25.69 3.33 1.79
CA ASN A 148 25.88 4.71 2.22
C ASN A 148 25.26 4.94 3.61
N SER A 149 23.98 4.63 3.71
CA SER A 149 23.20 4.75 4.95
C SER A 149 22.01 3.81 4.92
N TYR A 150 21.48 3.51 6.08
CA TYR A 150 20.21 2.78 6.21
C TYR A 150 19.50 3.12 7.49
N GLU A 151 18.18 2.96 7.45
CA GLU A 151 17.28 3.16 8.57
C GLU A 151 16.41 1.91 8.73
N ILE A 152 16.25 1.46 9.97
CA ILE A 152 15.42 0.32 10.31
C ILE A 152 14.37 0.77 11.31
N PHE A 153 13.10 0.53 10.98
CA PHE A 153 11.97 0.76 11.86
C PHE A 153 11.29 -0.56 12.15
N VAL A 154 11.14 -0.89 13.40
CA VAL A 154 10.46 -2.11 13.86
C VAL A 154 9.40 -1.70 14.86
N ASN A 155 8.11 -1.89 14.51
CA ASN A 155 7.00 -1.50 15.34
C ASN A 155 6.08 -2.68 15.61
N ARG A 156 5.50 -2.69 16.80
CA ARG A 156 4.35 -3.49 17.18
C ARG A 156 3.20 -2.57 17.52
N ASN A 157 2.06 -2.78 16.89
CA ASN A 157 0.87 -1.96 17.05
C ASN A 157 -0.21 -2.78 17.75
N LYS A 158 -0.67 -2.28 18.90
CA LYS A 158 -1.86 -2.80 19.59
C LYS A 158 -3.02 -1.86 19.30
N VAL A 159 -4.04 -2.37 18.64
CA VAL A 159 -5.20 -1.58 18.21
C VAL A 159 -6.42 -2.01 18.98
N HIS A 160 -7.13 -1.05 19.56
CA HIS A 160 -8.46 -1.26 20.12
C HIS A 160 -9.45 -0.37 19.37
N PHE A 161 -10.41 -0.98 18.71
CA PHE A 161 -11.50 -0.28 18.02
C PHE A 161 -12.82 -0.58 18.72
N LEU A 162 -13.61 0.47 18.93
CA LEU A 162 -14.97 0.33 19.41
C LEU A 162 -15.89 1.40 18.80
N ASN A 163 -17.17 1.09 18.72
CA ASN A 163 -18.18 2.06 18.29
C ASN A 163 -19.45 2.05 19.15
N SER A 164 -20.30 3.05 18.93
CA SER A 164 -21.56 3.20 19.67
C SER A 164 -22.62 2.14 19.36
N GLU A 165 -22.40 1.30 18.35
CA GLU A 165 -23.33 0.26 17.90
C GLU A 165 -22.97 -1.12 18.45
N GLY A 166 -21.90 -1.20 19.28
CA GLY A 166 -21.54 -2.41 20.03
C GLY A 166 -20.38 -3.20 19.46
N ILE A 167 -19.65 -2.67 18.46
CA ILE A 167 -18.35 -3.22 18.09
C ILE A 167 -17.37 -2.88 19.21
N ASP A 168 -16.54 -3.86 19.61
CA ASP A 168 -15.48 -3.71 20.61
C ASP A 168 -14.45 -4.82 20.36
N VAL A 169 -13.34 -4.50 19.64
CA VAL A 169 -12.34 -5.47 19.16
C VAL A 169 -10.92 -4.95 19.40
N THR A 170 -10.03 -5.89 19.70
CA THR A 170 -8.59 -5.63 19.85
C THR A 170 -7.80 -6.51 18.92
N ASP A 171 -6.65 -6.01 18.46
CA ASP A 171 -5.72 -6.75 17.61
C ASP A 171 -4.28 -6.31 17.88
N ASP A 172 -3.34 -7.12 17.42
CA ASP A 172 -1.90 -6.94 17.60
C ASP A 172 -1.19 -7.26 16.28
N SER A 173 -0.37 -6.33 15.77
CA SER A 173 0.29 -6.48 14.48
C SER A 173 1.69 -5.90 14.48
N PHE A 174 2.54 -6.41 13.58
CA PHE A 174 3.88 -5.89 13.33
C PHE A 174 3.91 -5.05 12.04
N ASP A 175 4.71 -3.99 12.08
CA ASP A 175 4.98 -3.13 10.93
C ASP A 175 6.45 -2.73 10.98
N SER A 176 7.21 -3.20 9.99
CA SER A 176 8.65 -2.94 9.90
C SER A 176 9.00 -2.36 8.55
N SER A 177 10.02 -1.51 8.51
CA SER A 177 10.59 -1.03 7.28
C SER A 177 12.11 -0.97 7.34
N LEU A 178 12.72 -1.18 6.18
CA LEU A 178 14.13 -0.96 5.89
C LEU A 178 14.24 0.06 4.77
N GLU A 179 14.84 1.22 5.06
CA GLU A 179 15.26 2.18 4.07
C GLU A 179 16.77 2.07 3.90
N VAL A 180 17.27 2.07 2.66
CA VAL A 180 18.68 1.91 2.39
C VAL A 180 19.11 2.71 1.17
N ILE A 181 20.26 3.36 1.27
CA ILE A 181 20.96 4.01 0.18
C ILE A 181 22.21 3.20 -0.13
N LEU A 182 22.29 2.70 -1.36
CA LEU A 182 23.39 1.91 -1.89
C LEU A 182 24.20 2.74 -2.86
N ASN A 183 25.51 2.65 -2.79
CA ASN A 183 26.41 3.32 -3.73
C ASN A 183 27.01 2.32 -4.72
N ALA A 184 27.12 2.74 -5.96
CA ALA A 184 27.94 2.09 -6.98
C ALA A 184 28.89 3.10 -7.62
N ARG A 185 30.16 2.68 -7.85
CA ARG A 185 31.25 3.52 -8.38
C ARG A 185 31.98 2.84 -9.50
N LYS A 186 32.31 3.61 -10.52
CA LYS A 186 33.15 3.16 -11.65
C LYS A 186 33.87 4.35 -12.27
N GLU A 187 35.20 4.26 -12.39
CA GLU A 187 36.04 5.25 -13.12
C GLU A 187 35.80 6.71 -12.68
N GLY A 188 35.60 6.95 -11.38
CA GLY A 188 35.36 8.28 -10.82
C GLY A 188 33.89 8.75 -10.89
N HIS A 189 33.01 7.96 -11.46
CA HIS A 189 31.57 8.19 -11.40
C HIS A 189 30.96 7.44 -10.23
N GLU A 190 30.00 8.07 -9.57
CA GLU A 190 29.25 7.49 -8.45
C GLU A 190 27.76 7.72 -8.67
N ILE A 191 26.97 6.73 -8.30
CA ILE A 191 25.52 6.84 -8.22
C ILE A 191 25.03 6.30 -6.89
N GLU A 192 23.94 6.85 -6.45
CA GLU A 192 23.19 6.39 -5.28
C GLU A 192 21.86 5.76 -5.74
N LEU A 193 21.47 4.69 -5.07
CA LEU A 193 20.20 4.00 -5.25
C LEU A 193 19.49 3.94 -3.92
N TYR A 194 18.35 4.60 -3.83
CA TYR A 194 17.44 4.48 -2.70
C TYR A 194 16.53 3.26 -2.87
N ARG A 195 16.36 2.51 -1.79
CA ARG A 195 15.38 1.40 -1.72
C ARG A 195 14.66 1.45 -0.39
N MET A 196 13.39 1.11 -0.41
CA MET A 196 12.53 1.01 0.76
C MET A 196 11.76 -0.30 0.71
N TYR A 197 11.76 -1.03 1.82
CA TYR A 197 11.07 -2.30 1.95
C TYR A 197 10.17 -2.27 3.18
N HIS A 198 8.92 -2.71 3.01
CA HIS A 198 7.95 -2.84 4.10
C HIS A 198 7.58 -4.31 4.31
N SER A 199 7.39 -4.70 5.57
CA SER A 199 6.98 -6.04 5.96
C SER A 199 6.45 -6.05 7.40
N GLY A 200 5.85 -7.14 7.83
CA GLY A 200 5.55 -7.35 9.25
C GLY A 200 6.83 -7.51 10.07
N THR A 201 7.66 -8.46 9.68
CA THR A 201 8.95 -8.79 10.30
C THR A 201 10.05 -8.92 9.24
N CYS A 202 11.29 -9.14 9.61
CA CYS A 202 12.40 -9.29 8.67
C CYS A 202 12.31 -10.61 7.89
N ASP A 203 12.12 -10.53 6.56
CA ASP A 203 12.36 -11.64 5.64
C ASP A 203 13.78 -11.53 5.08
N SER A 204 14.75 -12.02 5.84
CA SER A 204 16.19 -11.89 5.52
C SER A 204 16.55 -12.50 4.17
N ALA A 205 15.91 -13.60 3.76
CA ALA A 205 16.20 -14.24 2.48
C ALA A 205 15.73 -13.38 1.29
N TYR A 206 14.51 -12.87 1.36
CA TYR A 206 13.94 -11.96 0.36
C TYR A 206 14.75 -10.66 0.27
N LEU A 207 14.98 -10.00 1.40
CA LEU A 207 15.70 -8.73 1.46
C LEU A 207 17.14 -8.86 0.96
N LYS A 208 17.84 -9.95 1.30
CA LYS A 208 19.19 -10.21 0.78
C LYS A 208 19.21 -10.34 -0.74
N ALA A 209 18.23 -11.02 -1.30
CA ALA A 209 18.11 -11.15 -2.77
C ALA A 209 17.83 -9.79 -3.42
N GLU A 210 16.90 -9.00 -2.87
CA GLU A 210 16.55 -7.68 -3.41
C GLU A 210 17.71 -6.66 -3.29
N LEU A 211 18.42 -6.64 -2.17
CA LEU A 211 19.60 -5.77 -1.99
C LEU A 211 20.75 -6.17 -2.94
N THR A 212 20.94 -7.47 -3.18
CA THR A 212 21.92 -7.95 -4.17
C THR A 212 21.56 -7.51 -5.59
N LYS A 213 20.28 -7.59 -5.98
CA LYS A 213 19.79 -7.07 -7.27
C LYS A 213 19.98 -5.55 -7.37
N ALA A 214 19.71 -4.82 -6.28
CA ALA A 214 19.87 -3.37 -6.24
C ALA A 214 21.34 -2.95 -6.42
N LEU A 215 22.29 -3.64 -5.78
CA LEU A 215 23.74 -3.40 -5.99
C LEU A 215 24.16 -3.68 -7.44
N GLN A 216 23.64 -4.76 -8.05
CA GLN A 216 23.91 -5.04 -9.47
C GLN A 216 23.31 -3.97 -10.37
N ALA A 217 22.06 -3.56 -10.12
CA ALA A 217 21.41 -2.45 -10.85
C ALA A 217 22.23 -1.14 -10.79
N GLY A 218 22.85 -0.86 -9.64
CA GLY A 218 23.76 0.26 -9.50
C GLY A 218 24.94 0.22 -10.46
N LYS A 219 25.59 -0.95 -10.60
CA LYS A 219 26.71 -1.15 -11.53
C LYS A 219 26.27 -1.01 -12.98
N ASP A 220 25.12 -1.57 -13.32
CA ASP A 220 24.59 -1.54 -14.69
C ASP A 220 24.20 -0.10 -15.08
N LYS A 221 23.66 0.68 -14.15
CA LYS A 221 23.32 2.08 -14.37
C LYS A 221 24.55 2.94 -14.71
N LEU A 222 25.72 2.66 -14.14
CA LEU A 222 26.97 3.34 -14.48
C LEU A 222 27.43 3.10 -15.93
N SER A 223 26.92 2.05 -16.59
CA SER A 223 27.23 1.72 -17.99
C SER A 223 26.03 1.90 -18.93
N ALA A 224 24.89 2.39 -18.41
CA ALA A 224 23.69 2.56 -19.19
C ALA A 224 23.85 3.62 -20.29
N VAL A 225 23.31 3.31 -21.46
CA VAL A 225 23.22 4.25 -22.59
C VAL A 225 21.83 4.93 -22.58
N GLN A 226 21.68 5.95 -23.41
CA GLN A 226 20.39 6.64 -23.53
C GLN A 226 19.31 5.69 -24.09
N THR A 227 18.13 5.70 -23.46
CA THR A 227 16.96 4.91 -23.92
C THR A 227 16.54 5.39 -25.31
N PRO A 228 16.38 4.49 -26.29
CA PRO A 228 15.90 4.85 -27.63
C PRO A 228 14.42 5.25 -27.61
N ALA A 229 14.01 6.09 -28.57
CA ALA A 229 12.60 6.33 -28.81
C ALA A 229 11.96 5.09 -29.45
N LEU A 230 10.91 4.55 -28.83
CA LEU A 230 10.16 3.40 -29.30
C LEU A 230 8.67 3.78 -29.40
N PRO A 231 8.11 3.93 -30.59
CA PRO A 231 6.72 4.37 -30.77
C PRO A 231 5.71 3.35 -30.28
N ALA A 232 6.10 2.08 -30.22
CA ALA A 232 5.36 1.00 -29.60
C ALA A 232 6.36 -0.12 -29.24
N CYS A 233 6.37 -0.54 -27.99
CA CYS A 233 7.17 -1.67 -27.52
C CYS A 233 6.42 -2.48 -26.48
N ASP A 234 6.93 -3.67 -26.23
CA ASP A 234 6.51 -4.46 -25.08
C ASP A 234 7.30 -4.01 -23.86
N LEU A 235 6.58 -3.67 -22.79
CA LEU A 235 7.15 -3.30 -21.50
C LEU A 235 7.00 -4.46 -20.54
N VAL A 236 8.10 -4.93 -19.97
CA VAL A 236 8.11 -5.95 -18.90
C VAL A 236 8.39 -5.24 -17.58
N LEU A 237 7.54 -5.51 -16.60
CA LEU A 237 7.65 -4.98 -15.24
C LEU A 237 7.61 -6.11 -14.22
N SER A 238 8.37 -5.95 -13.14
CA SER A 238 8.42 -6.86 -11.99
C SER A 238 8.47 -6.06 -10.69
N GLY A 239 8.35 -6.73 -9.55
CA GLY A 239 8.46 -6.10 -8.25
C GLY A 239 7.43 -4.98 -8.02
N GLU A 240 7.86 -3.90 -7.39
CA GLU A 240 7.00 -2.74 -7.07
C GLU A 240 6.39 -2.09 -8.32
N ASN A 241 7.09 -2.11 -9.46
CA ASN A 241 6.56 -1.56 -10.71
C ASN A 241 5.38 -2.38 -11.24
N ALA A 242 5.43 -3.71 -11.12
CA ALA A 242 4.29 -4.57 -11.43
C ALA A 242 3.14 -4.36 -10.43
N ALA A 243 3.47 -4.19 -9.14
CA ALA A 243 2.50 -3.90 -8.09
C ALA A 243 1.75 -2.59 -8.37
N GLU A 244 2.43 -1.54 -8.83
CA GLU A 244 1.81 -0.25 -9.18
C GLU A 244 0.78 -0.40 -10.32
N VAL A 245 1.13 -1.15 -11.38
CA VAL A 245 0.17 -1.44 -12.46
C VAL A 245 -1.02 -2.24 -11.95
N LEU A 246 -0.79 -3.24 -11.13
CA LEU A 246 -1.84 -4.11 -10.60
C LEU A 246 -2.72 -3.42 -9.57
N ASN A 247 -2.19 -2.40 -8.87
CA ASN A 247 -2.96 -1.55 -7.97
C ASN A 247 -4.09 -0.77 -8.68
N TYR A 248 -3.98 -0.54 -9.99
CA TYR A 248 -5.07 -0.02 -10.80
C TYR A 248 -6.36 -0.85 -10.64
N PHE A 249 -6.25 -2.18 -10.66
CA PHE A 249 -7.41 -3.08 -10.51
C PHE A 249 -7.97 -3.05 -9.10
N ILE A 250 -7.11 -3.01 -8.08
CA ILE A 250 -7.50 -2.90 -6.67
C ILE A 250 -8.28 -1.60 -6.47
N SER A 251 -7.71 -0.48 -6.85
CA SER A 251 -8.29 0.84 -6.64
C SER A 251 -9.62 1.02 -7.36
N ARG A 252 -9.72 0.65 -8.63
CA ARG A 252 -10.95 0.81 -9.41
C ARG A 252 -12.08 -0.11 -8.97
N SER A 253 -11.78 -1.21 -8.28
CA SER A 253 -12.78 -2.12 -7.73
C SER A 253 -13.41 -1.62 -6.42
N THR A 254 -12.91 -0.53 -5.82
CA THR A 254 -13.40 -0.05 -4.53
C THR A 254 -14.78 0.60 -4.64
N THR A 255 -15.57 0.49 -3.57
CA THR A 255 -16.88 1.17 -3.45
C THR A 255 -16.74 2.68 -3.55
N ASP A 256 -15.65 3.22 -3.04
CA ASP A 256 -15.32 4.65 -3.01
C ASP A 256 -15.20 5.22 -4.43
N LEU A 257 -14.29 4.67 -5.25
CA LEU A 257 -14.08 5.16 -6.62
C LEU A 257 -15.32 4.94 -7.51
N ARG A 258 -16.05 3.84 -7.29
CA ARG A 258 -17.28 3.55 -8.01
C ARG A 258 -18.40 4.55 -7.64
N TYR A 259 -18.59 4.85 -6.36
CA TYR A 259 -19.59 5.83 -5.94
C TYR A 259 -19.24 7.23 -6.43
N MET A 260 -17.99 7.64 -6.33
CA MET A 260 -17.51 8.94 -6.83
C MET A 260 -17.48 9.05 -8.36
N LYS A 261 -17.78 7.95 -9.08
CA LYS A 261 -17.75 7.84 -10.55
C LYS A 261 -16.37 8.06 -11.17
N TYR A 262 -15.32 7.86 -10.40
CA TYR A 262 -13.95 7.74 -10.91
C TYR A 262 -13.72 6.36 -11.53
N SER A 263 -14.42 5.33 -11.06
CA SER A 263 -14.51 4.04 -11.70
C SER A 263 -15.90 3.85 -12.31
N ASP A 264 -15.94 3.50 -13.59
CA ASP A 264 -17.14 3.16 -14.35
C ASP A 264 -17.48 1.66 -14.31
N TRP A 265 -16.73 0.88 -13.54
CA TRP A 265 -16.87 -0.56 -13.42
C TRP A 265 -18.20 -0.94 -12.75
N GLN A 266 -18.84 -1.98 -13.31
CA GLN A 266 -20.08 -2.52 -12.79
C GLN A 266 -19.91 -3.98 -12.38
N ILE A 267 -20.60 -4.39 -11.32
CA ILE A 267 -20.63 -5.81 -10.92
C ILE A 267 -21.13 -6.65 -12.10
N GLY A 268 -20.41 -7.71 -12.45
CA GLY A 268 -20.65 -8.57 -13.60
C GLY A 268 -20.03 -8.07 -14.92
N GLY A 269 -19.43 -6.87 -14.94
CA GLY A 269 -18.73 -6.34 -16.10
C GLY A 269 -17.30 -6.85 -16.26
N GLU A 270 -16.82 -6.87 -17.50
CA GLU A 270 -15.42 -7.17 -17.83
C GLU A 270 -14.54 -5.97 -17.48
N VAL A 271 -13.42 -6.22 -16.77
CA VAL A 271 -12.53 -5.17 -16.26
C VAL A 271 -11.06 -5.40 -16.60
N GLY A 272 -10.71 -6.53 -17.18
CA GLY A 272 -9.33 -6.87 -17.55
C GLY A 272 -9.22 -8.18 -18.33
N SER A 273 -8.01 -8.66 -18.50
CA SER A 273 -7.72 -9.94 -19.13
C SER A 273 -8.55 -11.07 -18.47
N PRO A 274 -9.07 -12.05 -19.28
CA PRO A 274 -9.72 -13.24 -18.73
C PRO A 274 -8.84 -14.08 -17.80
N ALA A 275 -7.52 -13.85 -17.82
CA ALA A 275 -6.58 -14.49 -16.89
C ALA A 275 -6.55 -13.80 -15.52
N LEU A 276 -7.01 -12.55 -15.40
CA LEU A 276 -6.92 -11.77 -14.18
C LEU A 276 -7.93 -12.23 -13.13
N SER A 277 -7.45 -12.56 -11.93
CA SER A 277 -8.28 -12.73 -10.73
C SER A 277 -7.68 -11.97 -9.56
N LEU A 278 -8.53 -11.27 -8.80
CA LEU A 278 -8.16 -10.48 -7.62
C LEU A 278 -8.96 -10.96 -6.43
N THR A 279 -8.27 -11.30 -5.36
CA THR A 279 -8.86 -11.74 -4.09
C THR A 279 -8.32 -10.89 -2.95
N ALA A 280 -9.21 -10.31 -2.14
CA ALA A 280 -8.83 -9.80 -0.82
C ALA A 280 -8.52 -10.98 0.09
N LEU A 281 -7.44 -10.89 0.87
CA LEU A 281 -7.02 -11.92 1.80
C LEU A 281 -7.16 -11.41 3.25
N ARG A 282 -7.67 -12.28 4.13
CA ARG A 282 -7.69 -12.00 5.57
C ARG A 282 -6.27 -11.88 6.12
N TYR A 283 -5.39 -12.74 5.64
CA TYR A 283 -4.02 -12.88 6.10
C TYR A 283 -3.07 -13.14 4.94
N LEU A 284 -1.90 -12.51 4.98
CA LEU A 284 -0.79 -12.81 4.09
C LEU A 284 0.49 -12.91 4.92
N PRO A 285 1.26 -14.02 4.84
CA PRO A 285 2.46 -14.19 5.64
C PRO A 285 3.39 -12.97 5.54
N ASN A 286 3.86 -12.49 6.70
CA ASN A 286 4.78 -11.36 6.81
C ASN A 286 4.30 -10.02 6.23
N SER A 287 2.99 -9.80 6.12
CA SER A 287 2.45 -8.50 5.71
C SER A 287 2.36 -7.53 6.89
N SER A 288 2.77 -6.27 6.68
CA SER A 288 2.57 -5.18 7.65
C SER A 288 1.11 -4.75 7.77
N LYS A 289 0.22 -5.26 6.91
CA LYS A 289 -1.21 -4.94 6.89
C LYS A 289 -2.09 -6.04 7.50
N ASN A 290 -1.47 -7.06 8.09
CA ASN A 290 -2.22 -8.07 8.85
C ASN A 290 -2.91 -7.40 10.03
N CYS A 291 -4.22 -7.53 10.05
CA CYS A 291 -5.10 -7.13 11.12
C CYS A 291 -6.45 -7.83 10.87
N HIS A 292 -7.04 -8.42 11.89
CA HIS A 292 -8.24 -9.22 11.74
C HIS A 292 -9.49 -8.40 11.47
N PHE A 293 -9.46 -7.11 11.79
CA PHE A 293 -10.53 -6.17 11.50
C PHE A 293 -9.99 -4.91 10.80
N ASP A 294 -10.88 -4.19 10.16
CA ASP A 294 -10.54 -2.96 9.44
C ASP A 294 -10.69 -1.69 10.29
N ALA A 295 -10.54 -0.53 9.66
CA ALA A 295 -10.66 0.76 10.33
C ALA A 295 -12.08 1.09 10.82
N GLU A 296 -13.09 0.35 10.38
CA GLU A 296 -14.51 0.50 10.75
C GLU A 296 -15.01 -0.67 11.63
N GLY A 297 -14.09 -1.53 12.11
CA GLY A 297 -14.39 -2.67 12.98
C GLY A 297 -15.02 -3.87 12.27
N ALA A 298 -15.03 -3.90 10.94
CA ALA A 298 -15.49 -5.07 10.19
C ALA A 298 -14.40 -6.14 10.13
N LEU A 299 -14.77 -7.41 10.36
CA LEU A 299 -13.82 -8.52 10.25
C LEU A 299 -13.39 -8.74 8.81
N ARG A 300 -12.08 -8.77 8.58
CA ARG A 300 -11.49 -9.11 7.32
C ARG A 300 -11.63 -10.59 7.02
N ARG A 301 -11.83 -10.93 5.75
CA ARG A 301 -12.00 -12.29 5.26
C ARG A 301 -11.46 -12.42 3.85
N ASP A 302 -11.29 -13.65 3.40
CA ASP A 302 -11.00 -13.92 2.01
C ASP A 302 -12.25 -13.65 1.17
N GLN A 303 -12.09 -12.82 0.12
CA GLN A 303 -13.20 -12.42 -0.74
C GLN A 303 -12.70 -12.19 -2.17
N VAL A 304 -13.27 -12.93 -3.11
CA VAL A 304 -13.02 -12.73 -4.54
C VAL A 304 -13.62 -11.39 -4.98
N ILE A 305 -12.79 -10.53 -5.56
CA ILE A 305 -13.17 -9.21 -6.09
C ILE A 305 -13.34 -9.28 -7.61
N ILE A 306 -12.33 -9.81 -8.30
CA ILE A 306 -12.35 -10.05 -9.74
C ILE A 306 -12.08 -11.54 -9.97
N GLU A 307 -12.85 -12.16 -10.85
CA GLU A 307 -12.66 -13.54 -11.25
C GLU A 307 -12.70 -13.64 -12.79
N ASN A 308 -11.62 -14.14 -13.38
CA ASN A 308 -11.49 -14.29 -14.83
C ASN A 308 -11.81 -12.99 -15.59
N GLY A 309 -11.27 -11.87 -15.13
CA GLY A 309 -11.46 -10.55 -15.71
C GLY A 309 -12.83 -9.91 -15.45
N ILE A 310 -13.70 -10.53 -14.64
CA ILE A 310 -15.05 -10.04 -14.36
C ILE A 310 -15.14 -9.55 -12.92
N LEU A 311 -15.61 -8.32 -12.69
CA LEU A 311 -15.85 -7.78 -11.35
C LEU A 311 -17.01 -8.53 -10.68
N LYS A 312 -16.72 -9.22 -9.55
CA LYS A 312 -17.71 -10.01 -8.80
C LYS A 312 -18.28 -9.25 -7.60
N THR A 313 -17.45 -8.46 -6.95
CA THR A 313 -17.84 -7.65 -5.80
C THR A 313 -16.97 -6.40 -5.71
N SER A 314 -17.39 -5.47 -4.90
CA SER A 314 -16.65 -4.26 -4.53
C SER A 314 -16.48 -4.23 -3.03
N LEU A 315 -15.31 -3.84 -2.58
CA LEU A 315 -14.99 -3.70 -1.17
C LEU A 315 -14.53 -2.26 -0.89
N GLY A 316 -14.78 -1.76 0.30
CA GLY A 316 -14.40 -0.39 0.66
C GLY A 316 -15.18 0.10 1.87
N HIS A 317 -15.23 1.40 2.06
CA HIS A 317 -15.92 2.02 3.18
C HIS A 317 -17.41 1.68 3.20
N ARG A 318 -17.91 1.36 4.40
CA ARG A 318 -19.33 1.02 4.62
C ARG A 318 -20.27 2.13 4.12
N GLN A 319 -19.90 3.39 4.31
CA GLN A 319 -20.65 4.53 3.81
C GLN A 319 -20.96 4.40 2.31
N PHE A 320 -19.94 4.22 1.48
CA PHE A 320 -20.11 4.15 0.02
C PHE A 320 -20.76 2.84 -0.42
N SER A 321 -20.50 1.75 0.30
CA SER A 321 -21.18 0.48 0.06
C SER A 321 -22.70 0.61 0.24
N GLN A 322 -23.16 1.28 1.30
CA GLN A 322 -24.58 1.53 1.50
C GLN A 322 -25.17 2.45 0.43
N TYR A 323 -24.43 3.47 -0.02
CA TYR A 323 -24.89 4.36 -1.10
C TYR A 323 -25.04 3.62 -2.43
N LEU A 324 -24.18 2.64 -2.71
CA LEU A 324 -24.28 1.76 -3.86
C LEU A 324 -25.32 0.63 -3.67
N LYS A 325 -25.90 0.48 -2.46
CA LYS A 325 -26.78 -0.63 -2.07
C LYS A 325 -26.08 -2.00 -2.17
N GLU A 326 -24.80 -2.02 -1.89
CA GLU A 326 -23.95 -3.20 -1.84
C GLU A 326 -23.65 -3.49 -0.36
N GLU A 327 -24.22 -4.56 0.19
CA GLU A 327 -24.00 -4.94 1.58
C GLU A 327 -22.75 -5.82 1.73
N ASN A 328 -22.33 -6.09 2.99
CA ASN A 328 -21.18 -6.96 3.30
C ASN A 328 -19.81 -6.49 2.80
N THR A 329 -19.50 -5.24 3.05
CA THR A 329 -18.18 -4.67 2.77
C THR A 329 -17.24 -4.72 3.97
N PHE A 330 -15.96 -4.60 3.70
CA PHE A 330 -14.88 -4.30 4.64
C PHE A 330 -13.73 -3.64 3.88
N LEU A 331 -12.78 -3.04 4.59
CA LEU A 331 -11.56 -2.49 4.03
C LEU A 331 -10.46 -3.57 4.03
N PRO A 332 -10.10 -4.13 2.87
CA PRO A 332 -9.05 -5.15 2.82
C PRO A 332 -7.69 -4.61 3.25
N GLY A 333 -6.87 -5.48 3.84
CA GLY A 333 -5.48 -5.18 4.13
C GLY A 333 -4.51 -5.85 3.15
N ASN A 334 -4.86 -7.05 2.68
CA ASN A 334 -4.00 -7.87 1.84
C ASN A 334 -4.72 -8.31 0.58
N TYR A 335 -3.94 -8.54 -0.48
CA TYR A 335 -4.50 -8.95 -1.76
C TYR A 335 -3.64 -10.03 -2.43
N ARG A 336 -4.31 -10.91 -3.18
CA ARG A 336 -3.70 -11.81 -4.15
C ARG A 336 -4.22 -11.48 -5.53
N ILE A 337 -3.29 -11.35 -6.48
CA ILE A 337 -3.61 -11.27 -7.90
C ILE A 337 -3.04 -12.52 -8.57
N ASP A 338 -3.94 -13.32 -9.11
CA ASP A 338 -3.63 -14.45 -9.95
C ASP A 338 -3.87 -14.07 -11.40
N GLY A 339 -3.14 -14.68 -12.32
CA GLY A 339 -3.45 -14.28 -13.65
C GLY A 339 -2.73 -14.93 -14.78
N GLY A 340 -1.64 -15.53 -14.59
CA GLY A 340 -0.89 -16.04 -15.72
C GLY A 340 -0.92 -17.56 -15.83
N THR A 341 -0.79 -18.06 -17.06
CA THR A 341 -0.43 -19.45 -17.35
C THR A 341 0.98 -19.55 -17.93
N ALA A 342 1.51 -18.44 -18.44
CA ALA A 342 2.85 -18.35 -19.01
C ALA A 342 3.93 -18.44 -17.92
N GLY A 343 5.04 -19.12 -18.22
CA GLY A 343 6.24 -19.05 -17.41
C GLY A 343 7.00 -17.73 -17.64
N GLU A 344 7.91 -17.39 -16.73
CA GLU A 344 8.69 -16.17 -16.85
C GLU A 344 9.54 -16.12 -18.13
N GLU A 345 10.13 -17.23 -18.56
CA GLU A 345 10.89 -17.32 -19.81
C GLU A 345 10.04 -17.04 -21.06
N GLU A 346 8.78 -17.49 -21.05
CA GLU A 346 7.84 -17.24 -22.15
C GLU A 346 7.44 -15.77 -22.19
N LEU A 347 7.17 -15.17 -21.03
CA LEU A 347 6.81 -13.76 -20.92
C LEU A 347 7.96 -12.84 -21.32
N ARG A 348 9.21 -13.26 -21.10
CA ARG A 348 10.44 -12.55 -21.48
C ARG A 348 10.97 -12.94 -22.89
N ALA A 349 10.19 -13.62 -23.70
CA ALA A 349 10.61 -13.99 -25.06
C ALA A 349 10.55 -12.80 -26.04
N GLY A 350 11.47 -12.77 -27.01
CA GLY A 350 11.51 -11.75 -28.08
C GLY A 350 12.12 -10.43 -27.64
N GLU A 351 11.66 -9.33 -28.26
CA GLU A 351 12.14 -7.97 -27.97
C GLU A 351 11.22 -7.29 -26.99
N TYR A 352 11.79 -6.59 -26.01
CA TYR A 352 11.06 -5.82 -25.00
C TYR A 352 11.97 -4.85 -24.26
N LEU A 353 11.38 -3.87 -23.60
CA LEU A 353 12.02 -3.05 -22.60
C LEU A 353 11.61 -3.53 -21.21
N GLU A 354 12.56 -3.91 -20.37
CA GLU A 354 12.33 -4.11 -18.94
C GLU A 354 12.77 -2.88 -18.18
N VAL A 355 11.89 -2.28 -17.37
CA VAL A 355 12.26 -1.16 -16.54
C VAL A 355 12.28 -1.58 -15.08
N LEU A 356 13.46 -1.42 -14.46
CA LEU A 356 13.70 -1.77 -13.06
C LEU A 356 13.48 -0.60 -12.14
N ASP A 357 13.85 0.60 -12.59
CA ASP A 357 13.88 1.79 -11.74
C ASP A 357 13.31 3.00 -12.50
N PHE A 358 12.34 3.63 -11.87
CA PHE A 358 11.74 4.88 -12.33
C PHE A 358 12.00 5.99 -11.31
N SER A 359 12.01 7.25 -11.73
CA SER A 359 12.01 8.37 -10.79
C SER A 359 10.61 8.72 -10.31
N ASP A 360 9.63 8.58 -11.18
CA ASP A 360 8.22 8.82 -10.91
C ASP A 360 7.44 7.85 -11.81
N PHE A 361 6.81 6.86 -11.22
CA PHE A 361 6.00 5.88 -11.94
C PHE A 361 4.64 5.79 -11.30
N GLN A 362 3.63 6.01 -12.10
CA GLN A 362 2.25 5.98 -11.62
C GLN A 362 1.30 5.46 -12.68
N VAL A 363 0.27 4.77 -12.21
CA VAL A 363 -0.88 4.33 -12.98
C VAL A 363 -2.13 4.94 -12.37
N SER A 364 -2.69 5.94 -13.04
CA SER A 364 -3.84 6.66 -12.53
C SER A 364 -5.09 5.76 -12.45
N PRO A 365 -5.67 5.54 -11.28
CA PRO A 365 -6.90 4.74 -11.16
C PRO A 365 -8.13 5.47 -11.73
N MET A 366 -8.05 6.78 -11.97
CA MET A 366 -9.17 7.57 -12.47
C MET A 366 -9.34 7.46 -13.99
N ASN A 367 -8.25 7.62 -14.74
CA ASN A 367 -8.27 7.63 -16.21
C ASN A 367 -7.50 6.47 -16.85
N GLY A 368 -6.68 5.75 -16.08
CA GLY A 368 -5.87 4.63 -16.52
C GLY A 368 -4.53 5.03 -17.13
N ASP A 369 -4.16 6.31 -17.10
CA ASP A 369 -2.90 6.77 -17.69
C ASP A 369 -1.71 6.16 -16.96
N ILE A 370 -0.72 5.72 -17.75
CA ILE A 370 0.57 5.20 -17.31
C ILE A 370 1.62 6.24 -17.67
N ALA A 371 2.42 6.65 -16.70
CA ALA A 371 3.54 7.55 -16.91
C ALA A 371 4.70 7.19 -15.98
N GLY A 372 5.95 7.31 -16.47
CA GLY A 372 7.14 7.13 -15.64
C GLY A 372 8.42 7.51 -16.38
N GLU A 373 9.36 8.14 -15.66
CA GLU A 373 10.69 8.44 -16.15
C GLU A 373 11.65 7.29 -15.86
N ILE A 374 12.33 6.79 -16.89
CA ILE A 374 13.25 5.65 -16.80
C ILE A 374 14.55 6.07 -16.11
N ARG A 375 14.84 5.50 -14.95
CA ARG A 375 16.12 5.65 -14.26
C ARG A 375 17.09 4.53 -14.60
N LEU A 376 16.56 3.31 -14.79
CA LEU A 376 17.28 2.14 -15.28
C LEU A 376 16.31 1.18 -15.92
N GLY A 377 16.65 0.74 -17.13
CA GLY A 377 15.98 -0.35 -17.83
C GLY A 377 16.97 -1.23 -18.57
N TYR A 378 16.49 -2.34 -19.08
CA TYR A 378 17.22 -3.23 -19.98
C TYR A 378 16.44 -3.38 -21.29
N TRP A 379 17.05 -2.91 -22.36
CA TRP A 379 16.49 -3.06 -23.71
C TRP A 379 16.97 -4.38 -24.32
N HIS A 380 16.05 -5.32 -24.44
CA HIS A 380 16.27 -6.61 -25.07
C HIS A 380 16.02 -6.48 -26.56
N HIS A 381 17.07 -6.43 -27.37
CA HIS A 381 17.02 -6.18 -28.80
C HIS A 381 18.15 -6.89 -29.53
N ASP A 382 17.86 -7.51 -30.70
CA ASP A 382 18.83 -8.26 -31.49
C ASP A 382 19.64 -9.28 -30.68
N GLY A 383 19.00 -9.99 -29.74
CA GLY A 383 19.64 -10.96 -28.86
C GLY A 383 20.63 -10.39 -27.85
N LYS A 384 20.64 -9.09 -27.66
CA LYS A 384 21.47 -8.38 -26.67
C LYS A 384 20.61 -7.80 -25.56
N VAL A 385 21.20 -7.67 -24.38
CA VAL A 385 20.64 -6.96 -23.23
C VAL A 385 21.45 -5.70 -23.01
N ILE A 386 20.84 -4.54 -23.22
CA ILE A 386 21.51 -3.24 -23.19
C ILE A 386 20.94 -2.43 -22.01
N PRO A 387 21.77 -2.09 -20.99
CA PRO A 387 21.34 -1.18 -19.94
C PRO A 387 21.03 0.20 -20.53
N VAL A 388 19.88 0.76 -20.21
CA VAL A 388 19.40 2.05 -20.71
C VAL A 388 18.93 2.93 -19.57
N SER A 389 19.03 4.26 -19.75
CA SER A 389 18.58 5.24 -18.76
C SER A 389 18.07 6.50 -19.46
N GLY A 390 17.20 7.23 -18.79
CA GLY A 390 16.56 8.44 -19.32
C GLY A 390 15.38 8.14 -20.24
N GLY A 391 14.65 9.17 -20.59
CA GLY A 391 13.39 9.03 -21.33
C GLY A 391 12.21 8.65 -20.44
N SER A 392 11.07 8.38 -21.04
CA SER A 392 9.84 8.08 -20.30
C SER A 392 8.97 7.06 -21.01
N VAL A 393 8.19 6.30 -20.24
CA VAL A 393 7.13 5.43 -20.75
C VAL A 393 5.78 6.14 -20.67
N GLY A 394 4.87 5.82 -21.62
CA GLY A 394 3.51 6.31 -21.63
C GLY A 394 2.54 5.32 -22.25
N GLY A 395 1.32 5.27 -21.72
CA GLY A 395 0.24 4.39 -22.20
C GLY A 395 -1.03 4.56 -21.39
N THR A 396 -2.01 3.69 -21.62
CA THR A 396 -3.22 3.67 -20.81
C THR A 396 -3.70 2.27 -20.52
N MET A 397 -4.04 1.99 -19.27
CA MET A 397 -4.63 0.71 -18.86
C MET A 397 -5.96 0.42 -19.54
N ARG A 398 -6.67 1.42 -20.03
CA ARG A 398 -7.91 1.22 -20.80
C ARG A 398 -7.68 0.40 -22.06
N ASP A 399 -6.53 0.60 -22.71
CA ASP A 399 -6.16 -0.11 -23.93
C ASP A 399 -5.42 -1.42 -23.65
N LEU A 400 -4.71 -1.50 -22.53
CA LEU A 400 -3.74 -2.55 -22.23
C LEU A 400 -4.27 -3.65 -21.29
N ALA A 401 -5.25 -3.35 -20.43
CA ALA A 401 -5.71 -4.28 -19.40
C ALA A 401 -6.24 -5.61 -19.94
N ALA A 402 -6.88 -5.61 -21.10
CA ALA A 402 -7.44 -6.83 -21.71
C ALA A 402 -6.36 -7.75 -22.32
N SER A 403 -5.22 -7.19 -22.76
CA SER A 403 -4.13 -7.92 -23.41
C SER A 403 -2.91 -8.11 -22.50
N MET A 404 -2.95 -7.61 -21.27
CA MET A 404 -1.85 -7.77 -20.31
C MET A 404 -1.54 -9.25 -20.06
N LEU A 405 -0.28 -9.61 -20.23
CA LEU A 405 0.22 -10.94 -19.88
C LEU A 405 0.82 -10.92 -18.48
N MET A 406 0.65 -12.03 -17.77
CA MET A 406 1.09 -12.20 -16.39
C MET A 406 1.69 -13.57 -16.21
N THR A 407 2.75 -13.69 -15.41
CA THR A 407 3.35 -15.00 -15.10
C THR A 407 2.46 -15.81 -14.15
N LYS A 408 2.60 -17.16 -14.24
CA LYS A 408 2.01 -18.08 -13.27
C LYS A 408 2.74 -18.08 -11.93
N GLU A 409 4.06 -17.83 -11.97
CA GLU A 409 4.88 -17.63 -10.77
C GLU A 409 4.47 -16.33 -10.07
N ARG A 410 4.45 -16.38 -8.73
CA ARG A 410 4.06 -15.23 -7.90
C ARG A 410 5.20 -14.82 -6.98
N VAL A 411 5.22 -13.55 -6.66
CA VAL A 411 6.07 -12.96 -5.63
C VAL A 411 5.21 -12.27 -4.59
N ARG A 412 5.74 -12.18 -3.40
CA ARG A 412 5.10 -11.46 -2.30
C ARG A 412 5.84 -10.15 -2.06
N ILE A 413 5.11 -9.05 -2.08
CA ILE A 413 5.60 -7.70 -1.81
C ILE A 413 4.71 -7.11 -0.74
N ASN A 414 5.17 -7.14 0.50
CA ASN A 414 4.42 -6.73 1.68
C ASN A 414 3.00 -7.34 1.72
N HIS A 415 1.98 -6.51 1.48
CA HIS A 415 0.56 -6.88 1.53
C HIS A 415 -0.01 -7.41 0.20
N LEU A 416 0.84 -7.59 -0.80
CA LEU A 416 0.47 -8.07 -2.13
C LEU A 416 1.16 -9.41 -2.43
N GLU A 417 0.41 -10.37 -2.93
CA GLU A 417 0.90 -11.56 -3.61
C GLU A 417 0.50 -11.46 -5.08
N ILE A 418 1.47 -11.23 -5.97
CA ILE A 418 1.23 -10.85 -7.37
C ILE A 418 2.06 -11.69 -8.34
N PRO A 419 1.71 -11.76 -9.66
CA PRO A 419 2.57 -12.33 -10.66
C PRO A 419 4.00 -11.79 -10.60
N ALA A 420 5.00 -12.65 -10.76
CA ALA A 420 6.41 -12.29 -10.70
C ALA A 420 6.80 -11.24 -11.76
N CYS A 421 6.17 -11.33 -12.94
CA CYS A 421 6.30 -10.36 -14.02
C CYS A 421 4.94 -10.12 -14.70
N ILE A 422 4.80 -8.93 -15.26
CA ILE A 422 3.74 -8.57 -16.20
C ILE A 422 4.34 -8.04 -17.49
N ARG A 423 3.64 -8.20 -18.62
CA ARG A 423 4.01 -7.65 -19.92
C ARG A 423 2.86 -6.86 -20.50
N LEU A 424 3.14 -5.61 -20.85
CA LEU A 424 2.22 -4.68 -21.50
C LEU A 424 2.71 -4.42 -22.92
N SER A 425 1.88 -4.68 -23.94
CA SER A 425 2.25 -4.51 -25.33
C SER A 425 1.73 -3.20 -25.91
N GLY A 426 2.58 -2.47 -26.65
CA GLY A 426 2.20 -1.21 -27.29
C GLY A 426 2.46 0.04 -26.46
N ILE A 427 3.30 -0.03 -25.45
CA ILE A 427 3.76 1.11 -24.68
C ILE A 427 4.61 2.04 -25.55
N GLN A 428 4.42 3.34 -25.43
CA GLN A 428 5.27 4.35 -26.05
C GLN A 428 6.45 4.66 -25.14
N VAL A 429 7.63 4.75 -25.74
CA VAL A 429 8.84 5.21 -25.05
C VAL A 429 9.38 6.45 -25.74
N ALA A 430 9.41 7.56 -25.02
CA ALA A 430 10.09 8.77 -25.46
C ALA A 430 11.56 8.73 -25.04
N ALA A 431 12.47 9.03 -25.97
CA ALA A 431 13.87 9.20 -25.62
C ALA A 431 14.06 10.42 -24.70
N ALA A 432 15.13 10.42 -23.90
CA ALA A 432 15.53 11.63 -23.18
C ALA A 432 15.82 12.75 -24.21
N GLY A 433 15.26 13.94 -24.01
CA GLY A 433 15.58 15.10 -24.84
C GLY A 433 17.07 15.41 -24.78
N ASN A 434 17.69 15.70 -25.93
CA ASN A 434 19.06 16.18 -25.93
C ASN A 434 19.05 17.58 -25.29
N ALA A 435 19.46 17.67 -24.02
CA ALA A 435 19.66 18.95 -23.31
C ALA A 435 20.57 19.94 -24.06
N ALA A 436 21.34 19.47 -25.05
CA ALA A 436 22.22 20.27 -25.89
C ALA A 436 21.50 21.01 -27.07
N GLU A 437 20.24 20.69 -27.37
CA GLU A 437 19.49 21.39 -28.42
C GLU A 437 18.58 22.52 -27.90
N GLU A 438 18.24 22.54 -26.62
CA GLU A 438 17.45 23.61 -26.01
C GLU A 438 18.26 24.86 -25.67
N GLU A 439 19.59 24.77 -25.48
CA GLU A 439 20.47 25.93 -25.28
C GLU A 439 20.87 26.65 -26.59
N ARG A 440 20.42 26.18 -27.76
CA ARG A 440 20.71 26.76 -29.07
C ARG A 440 19.51 27.39 -29.79
N LYS A 441 18.39 27.47 -29.14
CA LYS A 441 17.21 28.22 -29.63
C LYS A 441 16.88 29.37 -28.69
#